data_3ff203947bf79187b71cab861dd4188b
#
_entry.id   3ff203947bf79187b71cab861dd4188b
#
_cell.length_a   1.000
_cell.length_b   1.000
_cell.length_c   1.000
_cell.angle_alpha   90.00
_cell.angle_beta   90.00
_cell.angle_gamma   90.00
#
_symmetry.space_group_name_H-M   'P 1'
#
loop_
_entity.id
_entity.type
_entity.pdbx_description
1 polymer ?
#
loop_
_entity_poly.entity_id
_entity_poly.type
_entity_poly.pdbx_seq_one_letter_code
_entity_poly.pdbx_strand_id
1 'polypeptide(L)'
;GNMASKTDSATAHLAEFAVQAGWQVLSFDLPEHGDRKGRELPCTMPQCVEDTRKIWAYAHEHWQTVGLFGVSMGAYIALAATANEPPAFAWLLSPTVAMGRMIEGMMRRDGITPEALKKAGRIQTAVGQVYWWADYTFVALHPARTTCKTAILYGAKDDLTGLSDMQAFVKENDCELTVSGVSAHWFHTNDDLAVFDAWLKNQTARVAG
;
A
#
# COMPACT_ATOMS: atom_id res chain seq x y z
N GLY A 1 3.08 -3.67 3.19
CA GLY A 1 2.28 -4.61 2.40
C GLY A 1 1.72 -5.77 3.24
N ASN A 2 0.99 -6.66 2.61
CA ASN A 2 0.48 -7.86 3.30
C ASN A 2 1.64 -8.72 3.79
N MET A 3 1.54 -9.26 5.02
CA MET A 3 2.57 -10.07 5.71
C MET A 3 3.91 -9.35 5.96
N ALA A 4 4.01 -8.07 5.67
CA ALA A 4 5.19 -7.25 5.88
C ALA A 4 5.36 -6.82 7.35
N SER A 5 6.48 -6.18 7.65
CA SER A 5 6.73 -5.51 8.94
C SER A 5 7.28 -4.10 8.70
N LYS A 6 7.32 -3.30 9.76
CA LYS A 6 7.89 -1.94 9.74
C LYS A 6 9.38 -1.89 9.37
N THR A 7 10.07 -3.04 9.39
CA THR A 7 11.50 -3.17 9.09
C THR A 7 11.78 -4.05 7.86
N ASP A 8 10.78 -4.32 7.04
CA ASP A 8 10.96 -5.09 5.81
C ASP A 8 11.89 -4.39 4.81
N SER A 9 12.46 -5.19 3.89
CA SER A 9 13.44 -4.75 2.91
C SER A 9 13.05 -3.45 2.20
N ALA A 10 11.83 -3.32 1.68
CA ALA A 10 11.40 -2.09 1.01
C ALA A 10 11.42 -0.87 1.94
N THR A 11 11.05 -1.03 3.22
CA THR A 11 11.12 0.04 4.21
C THR A 11 12.56 0.38 4.57
N ALA A 12 13.45 -0.62 4.68
CA ALA A 12 14.87 -0.42 4.97
C ALA A 12 15.57 0.34 3.84
N HIS A 13 15.36 -0.04 2.58
CA HIS A 13 15.89 0.67 1.42
C HIS A 13 15.37 2.11 1.36
N LEU A 14 14.06 2.33 1.53
CA LEU A 14 13.52 3.69 1.62
C LEU A 14 14.23 4.50 2.71
N ALA A 15 14.38 3.93 3.91
CA ALA A 15 14.97 4.63 5.05
C ALA A 15 16.42 5.03 4.76
N GLU A 16 17.19 4.17 4.12
CA GLU A 16 18.58 4.47 3.73
C GLU A 16 18.66 5.71 2.81
N PHE A 17 17.90 5.73 1.71
CA PHE A 17 17.90 6.84 0.75
C PHE A 17 17.28 8.13 1.32
N ALA A 18 16.18 8.00 2.07
CA ALA A 18 15.51 9.16 2.65
C ALA A 18 16.37 9.84 3.72
N VAL A 19 17.02 9.07 4.60
CA VAL A 19 17.90 9.63 5.64
C VAL A 19 19.13 10.29 5.03
N GLN A 20 19.74 9.71 3.98
CA GLN A 20 20.83 10.35 3.25
C GLN A 20 20.40 11.68 2.59
N ALA A 21 19.14 11.82 2.22
CA ALA A 21 18.56 13.04 1.68
C ALA A 21 18.06 14.04 2.76
N GLY A 22 18.31 13.75 4.05
CA GLY A 22 17.96 14.63 5.17
C GLY A 22 16.55 14.43 5.74
N TRP A 23 15.82 13.40 5.30
CA TRP A 23 14.50 13.08 5.81
C TRP A 23 14.58 12.18 7.06
N GLN A 24 13.56 12.26 7.91
CA GLN A 24 13.28 11.26 8.94
C GLN A 24 12.27 10.26 8.41
N VAL A 25 12.35 9.00 8.84
CA VAL A 25 11.42 7.94 8.43
C VAL A 25 10.69 7.38 9.64
N LEU A 26 9.37 7.44 9.59
CA LEU A 26 8.47 6.83 10.57
C LEU A 26 7.78 5.64 9.92
N SER A 27 8.00 4.45 10.47
CA SER A 27 7.32 3.22 10.04
C SER A 27 6.62 2.53 11.20
N PHE A 28 5.56 1.78 10.92
CA PHE A 28 4.78 1.07 11.94
C PHE A 28 4.20 -0.22 11.40
N ASP A 29 3.87 -1.14 12.31
CA ASP A 29 3.23 -2.39 11.97
C ASP A 29 1.70 -2.23 11.93
N LEU A 30 1.07 -2.73 10.88
CA LEU A 30 -0.37 -2.88 10.81
C LEU A 30 -0.86 -3.96 11.79
N PRO A 31 -2.16 -4.02 12.14
CA PRO A 31 -2.72 -5.14 12.88
C PRO A 31 -2.32 -6.49 12.25
N GLU A 32 -2.02 -7.50 13.05
CA GLU A 32 -1.56 -8.84 12.63
C GLU A 32 -0.22 -8.85 11.85
N HIS A 33 0.55 -7.75 11.89
CA HIS A 33 1.85 -7.65 11.21
C HIS A 33 2.97 -7.35 12.22
N GLY A 34 4.18 -7.77 11.91
CA GLY A 34 5.37 -7.50 12.71
C GLY A 34 5.17 -7.78 14.20
N ASP A 35 5.48 -6.81 15.07
CA ASP A 35 5.34 -6.92 16.52
C ASP A 35 3.87 -6.93 17.01
N ARG A 36 2.92 -6.68 16.11
CA ARG A 36 1.47 -6.72 16.41
C ARG A 36 0.81 -8.04 16.03
N LYS A 37 1.58 -9.01 15.55
CA LYS A 37 1.08 -10.33 15.19
C LYS A 37 0.53 -11.06 16.41
N GLY A 38 -0.67 -11.64 16.26
CA GLY A 38 -1.37 -12.36 17.35
C GLY A 38 -1.92 -11.47 18.47
N ARG A 39 -2.05 -10.16 18.24
CA ARG A 39 -2.72 -9.24 19.17
C ARG A 39 -4.22 -9.15 18.85
N GLU A 40 -4.99 -8.51 19.74
CA GLU A 40 -6.46 -8.52 19.73
C GLU A 40 -7.14 -7.91 18.49
N LEU A 41 -6.46 -6.99 17.79
CA LEU A 41 -7.08 -6.29 16.66
C LEU A 41 -6.87 -7.04 15.34
N PRO A 42 -7.95 -7.40 14.63
CA PRO A 42 -7.84 -8.04 13.33
C PRO A 42 -7.32 -7.07 12.27
N CYS A 43 -6.58 -7.59 11.29
CA CYS A 43 -6.15 -6.85 10.13
C CYS A 43 -7.32 -6.70 9.14
N THR A 44 -8.21 -5.73 9.40
CA THR A 44 -9.25 -5.31 8.47
C THR A 44 -8.93 -3.96 7.85
N MET A 45 -9.44 -3.69 6.64
CA MET A 45 -9.20 -2.40 5.97
C MET A 45 -9.62 -1.20 6.83
N PRO A 46 -10.83 -1.18 7.43
CA PRO A 46 -11.20 -0.08 8.32
C PRO A 46 -10.24 0.12 9.49
N GLN A 47 -9.81 -0.97 10.14
CA GLN A 47 -8.89 -0.88 11.28
C GLN A 47 -7.50 -0.41 10.87
N CYS A 48 -6.98 -0.93 9.74
CA CYS A 48 -5.68 -0.51 9.21
C CYS A 48 -5.68 0.97 8.82
N VAL A 49 -6.75 1.44 8.19
CA VAL A 49 -6.89 2.86 7.82
C VAL A 49 -7.00 3.75 9.06
N GLU A 50 -7.76 3.34 10.07
CA GLU A 50 -7.88 4.09 11.32
C GLU A 50 -6.55 4.19 12.07
N ASP A 51 -5.79 3.10 12.17
CA ASP A 51 -4.47 3.13 12.78
C ASP A 51 -3.49 4.01 11.98
N THR A 52 -3.56 3.96 10.65
CA THR A 52 -2.74 4.81 9.78
C THR A 52 -3.09 6.29 9.96
N ARG A 53 -4.37 6.64 10.12
CA ARG A 53 -4.79 8.02 10.43
C ARG A 53 -4.20 8.55 11.74
N LYS A 54 -4.12 7.70 12.77
CA LYS A 54 -3.50 8.10 14.05
C LYS A 54 -2.01 8.38 13.90
N ILE A 55 -1.30 7.54 13.13
CA ILE A 55 0.13 7.76 12.83
C ILE A 55 0.30 8.99 11.94
N TRP A 56 -0.62 9.23 11.00
CA TRP A 56 -0.62 10.41 10.15
C TRP A 56 -0.79 11.71 10.95
N ALA A 57 -1.76 11.74 11.86
CA ALA A 57 -1.96 12.87 12.77
C ALA A 57 -0.71 13.12 13.64
N TYR A 58 -0.13 12.06 14.21
CA TYR A 58 1.12 12.17 14.96
C TYR A 58 2.25 12.77 14.11
N ALA A 59 2.39 12.34 12.84
CA ALA A 59 3.41 12.89 11.96
C ALA A 59 3.23 14.39 11.72
N HIS A 60 1.99 14.84 11.49
CA HIS A 60 1.68 16.28 11.30
C HIS A 60 1.86 17.13 12.55
N GLU A 61 1.73 16.56 13.75
CA GLU A 61 2.05 17.25 15.00
C GLU A 61 3.56 17.51 15.18
N HIS A 62 4.41 16.70 14.52
CA HIS A 62 5.86 16.73 14.74
C HIS A 62 6.66 17.32 13.56
N TRP A 63 6.12 17.25 12.33
CA TRP A 63 6.81 17.71 11.13
C TRP A 63 5.91 18.55 10.22
N GLN A 64 6.48 19.62 9.68
CA GLN A 64 5.75 20.53 8.78
C GLN A 64 5.51 19.92 7.40
N THR A 65 6.44 19.11 6.92
CA THR A 65 6.36 18.47 5.61
C THR A 65 6.39 16.95 5.81
N VAL A 66 5.32 16.30 5.42
CA VAL A 66 5.18 14.84 5.55
C VAL A 66 4.93 14.24 4.16
N GLY A 67 5.84 13.37 3.73
CA GLY A 67 5.68 12.52 2.56
C GLY A 67 5.13 11.15 2.93
N LEU A 68 4.62 10.43 1.94
CA LEU A 68 4.04 9.11 2.09
C LEU A 68 4.82 8.07 1.27
N PHE A 69 5.11 6.92 1.86
CA PHE A 69 5.54 5.73 1.14
C PHE A 69 4.61 4.56 1.42
N GLY A 70 4.20 3.87 0.38
CA GLY A 70 3.31 2.70 0.51
C GLY A 70 3.67 1.58 -0.45
N VAL A 71 3.52 0.33 0.02
CA VAL A 71 3.78 -0.88 -0.77
C VAL A 71 2.53 -1.73 -0.85
N SER A 72 2.10 -2.12 -2.05
CA SER A 72 1.00 -3.06 -2.27
C SER A 72 -0.29 -2.66 -1.53
N MET A 73 -0.85 -3.52 -0.69
CA MET A 73 -1.99 -3.24 0.19
C MET A 73 -1.73 -2.02 1.10
N GLY A 74 -0.49 -1.86 1.60
CA GLY A 74 -0.12 -0.71 2.42
C GLY A 74 -0.24 0.62 1.67
N ALA A 75 -0.01 0.64 0.37
CA ALA A 75 -0.25 1.83 -0.47
C ALA A 75 -1.74 2.19 -0.52
N TYR A 76 -2.63 1.21 -0.72
CA TYR A 76 -4.08 1.43 -0.68
C TYR A 76 -4.52 1.99 0.68
N ILE A 77 -4.10 1.36 1.78
CA ILE A 77 -4.44 1.78 3.15
C ILE A 77 -3.97 3.22 3.40
N ALA A 78 -2.74 3.53 3.02
CA ALA A 78 -2.16 4.85 3.21
C ALA A 78 -2.89 5.93 2.41
N LEU A 79 -3.22 5.68 1.14
CA LEU A 79 -4.03 6.60 0.33
C LEU A 79 -5.43 6.81 0.92
N ALA A 80 -6.09 5.76 1.40
CA ALA A 80 -7.40 5.87 2.03
C ALA A 80 -7.35 6.63 3.38
N ALA A 81 -6.26 6.47 4.13
CA ALA A 81 -6.07 7.17 5.39
C ALA A 81 -5.83 8.67 5.22
N THR A 82 -5.10 9.06 4.18
CA THR A 82 -4.66 10.45 3.92
C THR A 82 -5.57 11.21 2.94
N ALA A 83 -6.70 10.63 2.53
CA ALA A 83 -7.59 11.20 1.51
C ALA A 83 -8.10 12.60 1.86
N ASN A 84 -8.34 12.90 3.14
CA ASN A 84 -8.83 14.20 3.62
C ASN A 84 -7.71 15.19 3.94
N GLU A 85 -6.50 14.71 4.13
CA GLU A 85 -5.31 15.50 4.44
C GLU A 85 -4.12 14.93 3.66
N PRO A 86 -3.97 15.32 2.38
CA PRO A 86 -3.00 14.71 1.48
C PRO A 86 -1.55 14.96 1.90
N PRO A 87 -0.63 14.01 1.67
CA PRO A 87 0.80 14.21 1.87
C PRO A 87 1.36 15.26 0.91
N ALA A 88 2.54 15.80 1.24
CA ALA A 88 3.27 16.70 0.34
C ALA A 88 3.64 15.98 -0.99
N PHE A 89 3.93 14.69 -0.90
CA PHE A 89 4.15 13.78 -2.03
C PHE A 89 3.89 12.34 -1.60
N ALA A 90 3.62 11.46 -2.57
CA ALA A 90 3.49 10.02 -2.32
C ALA A 90 4.39 9.20 -3.25
N TRP A 91 5.05 8.20 -2.71
CA TRP A 91 5.83 7.21 -3.44
C TRP A 91 5.23 5.83 -3.22
N LEU A 92 4.87 5.16 -4.29
CA LEU A 92 4.15 3.90 -4.20
C LEU A 92 4.92 2.81 -4.95
N LEU A 93 5.16 1.69 -4.27
CA LEU A 93 5.77 0.49 -4.85
C LEU A 93 4.69 -0.57 -5.06
N SER A 94 4.48 -0.98 -6.31
CA SER A 94 3.47 -1.97 -6.71
C SER A 94 2.12 -1.78 -6.00
N PRO A 95 1.49 -0.59 -6.02
CA PRO A 95 0.29 -0.33 -5.23
C PRO A 95 -0.89 -1.17 -5.71
N THR A 96 -1.69 -1.70 -4.77
CA THR A 96 -2.95 -2.38 -5.09
C THR A 96 -4.05 -1.34 -5.32
N VAL A 97 -4.06 -0.72 -6.51
CA VAL A 97 -4.99 0.37 -6.83
C VAL A 97 -6.43 -0.10 -7.08
N ALA A 98 -6.62 -1.37 -7.43
CA ALA A 98 -7.93 -1.98 -7.72
C ALA A 98 -8.34 -2.97 -6.61
N MET A 99 -8.20 -2.59 -5.33
CA MET A 99 -8.42 -3.46 -4.17
C MET A 99 -9.79 -4.17 -4.20
N GLY A 100 -10.85 -3.48 -4.55
CA GLY A 100 -12.19 -4.06 -4.65
C GLY A 100 -12.24 -5.21 -5.67
N ARG A 101 -11.72 -4.99 -6.88
CA ARG A 101 -11.65 -6.04 -7.93
C ARG A 101 -10.78 -7.21 -7.52
N MET A 102 -9.68 -6.95 -6.82
CA MET A 102 -8.82 -8.02 -6.30
C MET A 102 -9.58 -8.89 -5.29
N ILE A 103 -10.25 -8.29 -4.32
CA ILE A 103 -11.05 -9.02 -3.31
C ILE A 103 -12.16 -9.82 -3.99
N GLU A 104 -12.91 -9.22 -4.92
CA GLU A 104 -13.96 -9.93 -5.69
C GLU A 104 -13.41 -11.08 -6.52
N GLY A 105 -12.25 -10.90 -7.14
CA GLY A 105 -11.55 -11.95 -7.89
C GLY A 105 -11.17 -13.13 -7.00
N MET A 106 -10.62 -12.85 -5.84
CA MET A 106 -10.27 -13.86 -4.84
C MET A 106 -11.52 -14.57 -4.30
N MET A 107 -12.59 -13.85 -3.96
CA MET A 107 -13.85 -14.44 -3.51
C MET A 107 -14.47 -15.38 -4.57
N ARG A 108 -14.50 -14.95 -5.84
CA ARG A 108 -15.00 -15.80 -6.94
C ARG A 108 -14.19 -17.09 -7.08
N ARG A 109 -12.86 -17.01 -7.01
CA ARG A 109 -11.98 -18.18 -7.06
C ARG A 109 -12.27 -19.15 -5.92
N ASP A 110 -12.57 -18.64 -4.73
CA ASP A 110 -12.80 -19.42 -3.52
C ASP A 110 -14.30 -19.81 -3.35
N GLY A 111 -15.16 -19.49 -4.34
CA GLY A 111 -16.58 -19.83 -4.33
C GLY A 111 -17.42 -19.05 -3.30
N ILE A 112 -16.94 -17.88 -2.86
CA ILE A 112 -17.60 -17.04 -1.87
C ILE A 112 -18.42 -15.96 -2.55
N THR A 113 -19.71 -15.87 -2.23
CA THR A 113 -20.57 -14.79 -2.73
C THR A 113 -20.66 -13.62 -1.74
N PRO A 114 -20.96 -12.40 -2.20
CA PRO A 114 -21.18 -11.26 -1.32
C PRO A 114 -22.29 -11.49 -0.30
N GLU A 115 -23.39 -12.20 -0.69
CA GLU A 115 -24.50 -12.54 0.20
C GLU A 115 -24.06 -13.48 1.32
N ALA A 116 -23.26 -14.52 0.98
CA ALA A 116 -22.71 -15.45 1.96
C ALA A 116 -21.78 -14.72 2.94
N LEU A 117 -20.89 -13.85 2.43
CA LEU A 117 -19.97 -13.08 3.25
C LEU A 117 -20.72 -12.08 4.13
N LYS A 118 -21.75 -11.40 3.60
CA LYS A 118 -22.61 -10.49 4.38
C LYS A 118 -23.30 -11.19 5.53
N LYS A 119 -23.85 -12.38 5.28
CA LYS A 119 -24.55 -13.19 6.29
C LYS A 119 -23.60 -13.67 7.39
N ALA A 120 -22.38 -14.09 7.02
CA ALA A 120 -21.39 -14.63 7.95
C ALA A 120 -20.60 -13.53 8.68
N GLY A 121 -20.48 -12.33 8.10
CA GLY A 121 -19.58 -11.26 8.56
C GLY A 121 -18.10 -11.54 8.33
N ARG A 122 -17.69 -12.80 8.49
CA ARG A 122 -16.32 -13.31 8.28
C ARG A 122 -16.37 -14.74 7.75
N ILE A 123 -15.57 -15.02 6.72
CA ILE A 123 -15.38 -16.38 6.20
C ILE A 123 -13.88 -16.67 6.13
N GLN A 124 -13.49 -17.83 6.64
CA GLN A 124 -12.14 -18.37 6.51
C GLN A 124 -12.17 -19.60 5.65
N THR A 125 -11.33 -19.65 4.62
CA THR A 125 -11.20 -20.81 3.73
C THR A 125 -10.35 -21.91 4.38
N ALA A 126 -10.41 -23.11 3.82
CA ALA A 126 -9.61 -24.24 4.29
C ALA A 126 -8.08 -23.98 4.16
N VAL A 127 -7.67 -23.11 3.24
CA VAL A 127 -6.26 -22.71 3.04
C VAL A 127 -5.84 -21.51 3.88
N GLY A 128 -6.71 -21.05 4.80
CA GLY A 128 -6.40 -19.99 5.75
C GLY A 128 -6.68 -18.56 5.25
N GLN A 129 -7.14 -18.37 4.01
CA GLN A 129 -7.55 -17.05 3.52
C GLN A 129 -8.78 -16.57 4.30
N VAL A 130 -8.75 -15.34 4.77
CA VAL A 130 -9.86 -14.73 5.52
C VAL A 130 -10.48 -13.59 4.71
N TYR A 131 -11.80 -13.59 4.66
CA TYR A 131 -12.60 -12.52 4.08
C TYR A 131 -13.47 -11.89 5.15
N TRP A 132 -13.47 -10.55 5.19
CA TRP A 132 -14.31 -9.78 6.09
C TRP A 132 -15.34 -8.99 5.29
N TRP A 133 -16.60 -9.01 5.74
CA TRP A 133 -17.62 -8.14 5.15
C TRP A 133 -17.27 -6.65 5.29
N ALA A 134 -16.61 -6.30 6.39
CA ALA A 134 -16.10 -4.95 6.62
C ALA A 134 -15.10 -4.51 5.54
N ASP A 135 -14.17 -5.39 5.10
CA ASP A 135 -13.22 -5.08 4.03
C ASP A 135 -13.93 -4.90 2.69
N TYR A 136 -14.80 -5.85 2.35
CA TYR A 136 -15.56 -5.81 1.10
C TYR A 136 -16.35 -4.51 0.94
N THR A 137 -17.07 -4.10 1.99
CA THR A 137 -17.86 -2.86 1.97
C THR A 137 -16.97 -1.62 2.03
N PHE A 138 -15.90 -1.65 2.79
CA PHE A 138 -14.98 -0.51 2.89
C PHE A 138 -14.35 -0.19 1.55
N VAL A 139 -13.79 -1.17 0.85
CA VAL A 139 -13.10 -0.92 -0.43
C VAL A 139 -14.06 -0.49 -1.53
N ALA A 140 -15.32 -0.91 -1.49
CA ALA A 140 -16.35 -0.46 -2.43
C ALA A 140 -16.67 1.04 -2.26
N LEU A 141 -16.62 1.54 -1.02
CA LEU A 141 -16.91 2.94 -0.69
C LEU A 141 -15.69 3.85 -0.77
N HIS A 142 -14.48 3.29 -0.72
CA HIS A 142 -13.21 4.03 -0.67
C HIS A 142 -12.26 3.56 -1.79
N PRO A 143 -12.54 3.88 -3.05
CA PRO A 143 -11.61 3.58 -4.15
C PRO A 143 -10.28 4.31 -3.92
N ALA A 144 -9.17 3.69 -4.34
CA ALA A 144 -7.85 4.32 -4.26
C ALA A 144 -7.84 5.64 -5.04
N ARG A 145 -7.39 6.71 -4.40
CA ARG A 145 -7.26 8.06 -5.01
C ARG A 145 -6.09 8.80 -4.39
N THR A 146 -5.52 9.70 -5.15
CA THR A 146 -4.52 10.66 -4.64
C THR A 146 -4.76 12.03 -5.28
N THR A 147 -4.43 13.08 -4.54
CA THR A 147 -4.50 14.49 -4.98
C THR A 147 -3.14 15.20 -4.85
N CYS A 148 -2.12 14.49 -4.38
CA CYS A 148 -0.75 15.00 -4.28
C CYS A 148 0.12 14.50 -5.44
N LYS A 149 1.30 15.09 -5.59
CA LYS A 149 2.32 14.56 -6.51
C LYS A 149 2.65 13.12 -6.13
N THR A 150 2.34 12.18 -7.01
CA THR A 150 2.50 10.75 -6.75
C THR A 150 3.39 10.11 -7.81
N ALA A 151 4.46 9.44 -7.36
CA ALA A 151 5.32 8.63 -8.21
C ALA A 151 5.12 7.15 -7.87
N ILE A 152 5.02 6.31 -8.89
CA ILE A 152 4.77 4.88 -8.78
C ILE A 152 5.90 4.11 -9.45
N LEU A 153 6.45 3.11 -8.75
CA LEU A 153 7.26 2.06 -9.34
C LEU A 153 6.44 0.79 -9.43
N TYR A 154 6.33 0.23 -10.64
CA TYR A 154 5.48 -0.92 -10.95
C TYR A 154 6.28 -1.97 -11.72
N GLY A 155 6.09 -3.25 -11.41
CA GLY A 155 6.69 -4.36 -12.12
C GLY A 155 5.82 -4.81 -13.31
N ALA A 156 6.40 -4.90 -14.51
CA ALA A 156 5.67 -5.34 -15.70
C ALA A 156 5.16 -6.80 -15.61
N LYS A 157 5.73 -7.59 -14.69
CA LYS A 157 5.34 -8.97 -14.43
C LYS A 157 4.44 -9.10 -13.17
N ASP A 158 3.85 -7.97 -12.72
CA ASP A 158 2.92 -7.97 -11.59
C ASP A 158 1.66 -8.78 -11.92
N ASP A 159 1.38 -9.80 -11.13
CA ASP A 159 0.25 -10.72 -11.28
C ASP A 159 -0.90 -10.42 -10.30
N LEU A 160 -0.75 -9.44 -9.41
CA LEU A 160 -1.78 -9.01 -8.45
C LEU A 160 -2.54 -7.77 -8.90
N THR A 161 -1.82 -6.78 -9.46
CA THR A 161 -2.43 -5.56 -10.02
C THR A 161 -2.18 -5.55 -11.53
N GLY A 162 -3.22 -5.68 -12.33
CA GLY A 162 -3.09 -5.67 -13.79
C GLY A 162 -2.59 -4.31 -14.30
N LEU A 163 -1.79 -4.34 -15.38
CA LEU A 163 -1.25 -3.10 -16.00
C LEU A 163 -2.37 -2.14 -16.43
N SER A 164 -3.50 -2.65 -16.91
CA SER A 164 -4.65 -1.82 -17.29
C SER A 164 -5.24 -1.05 -16.12
N ASP A 165 -5.31 -1.69 -14.93
CA ASP A 165 -5.78 -1.05 -13.70
C ASP A 165 -4.80 0.03 -13.23
N MET A 166 -3.51 -0.27 -13.32
CA MET A 166 -2.45 0.69 -13.00
C MET A 166 -2.50 1.90 -13.94
N GLN A 167 -2.61 1.69 -15.24
CA GLN A 167 -2.70 2.77 -16.22
C GLN A 167 -3.95 3.64 -16.05
N ALA A 168 -5.10 3.02 -15.72
CA ALA A 168 -6.32 3.75 -15.42
C ALA A 168 -6.13 4.64 -14.18
N PHE A 169 -5.58 4.08 -13.09
CA PHE A 169 -5.29 4.83 -11.88
C PHE A 169 -4.34 6.00 -12.13
N VAL A 170 -3.25 5.78 -12.84
CA VAL A 170 -2.25 6.81 -13.21
C VAL A 170 -2.91 7.95 -13.96
N LYS A 171 -3.75 7.63 -14.95
CA LYS A 171 -4.45 8.63 -15.76
C LYS A 171 -5.47 9.42 -14.95
N GLU A 172 -6.23 8.76 -14.08
CA GLU A 172 -7.28 9.39 -13.26
C GLU A 172 -6.72 10.30 -12.18
N ASN A 173 -5.49 10.00 -11.69
CA ASN A 173 -4.88 10.69 -10.55
C ASN A 173 -3.64 11.52 -10.94
N ASP A 174 -3.31 11.66 -12.22
CA ASP A 174 -2.15 12.40 -12.75
C ASP A 174 -0.82 11.98 -12.07
N CYS A 175 -0.58 10.67 -11.99
CA CYS A 175 0.60 10.12 -11.36
C CYS A 175 1.75 9.90 -12.34
N GLU A 176 3.00 9.98 -11.86
CA GLU A 176 4.18 9.52 -12.60
C GLU A 176 4.31 7.99 -12.45
N LEU A 177 4.40 7.26 -13.57
CA LEU A 177 4.57 5.81 -13.59
C LEU A 177 5.94 5.41 -14.14
N THR A 178 6.71 4.71 -13.33
CA THR A 178 7.92 4.00 -13.76
C THR A 178 7.62 2.51 -13.82
N VAL A 179 7.86 1.88 -14.98
CA VAL A 179 7.63 0.44 -15.17
C VAL A 179 8.95 -0.29 -15.27
N SER A 180 9.19 -1.23 -14.34
CA SER A 180 10.31 -2.16 -14.43
C SER A 180 9.96 -3.35 -15.31
N GLY A 181 10.64 -3.52 -16.44
CA GLY A 181 10.41 -4.65 -17.36
C GLY A 181 10.82 -6.02 -16.81
N VAL A 182 11.60 -6.05 -15.72
CA VAL A 182 12.13 -7.28 -15.14
C VAL A 182 11.38 -7.74 -13.90
N SER A 183 10.73 -6.82 -13.17
CA SER A 183 10.17 -7.04 -11.85
C SER A 183 8.74 -7.57 -11.89
N ALA A 184 8.42 -8.43 -10.92
CA ALA A 184 7.06 -8.84 -10.56
C ALA A 184 6.50 -7.92 -9.47
N HIS A 185 5.38 -8.32 -8.82
CA HIS A 185 4.77 -7.56 -7.73
C HIS A 185 5.74 -7.35 -6.55
N TRP A 186 6.56 -8.33 -6.27
CA TRP A 186 7.49 -8.35 -5.14
C TRP A 186 8.89 -7.99 -5.61
N PHE A 187 9.34 -6.83 -5.25
CA PHE A 187 10.70 -6.37 -5.49
C PHE A 187 11.65 -6.99 -4.46
N HIS A 188 12.18 -8.18 -4.72
CA HIS A 188 12.98 -8.95 -3.75
C HIS A 188 14.25 -9.57 -4.31
N THR A 189 14.42 -9.65 -5.63
CA THR A 189 15.68 -10.09 -6.22
C THR A 189 16.70 -8.96 -6.23
N ASN A 190 17.99 -9.27 -6.39
CA ASN A 190 19.02 -8.24 -6.49
C ASN A 190 18.76 -7.26 -7.64
N ASP A 191 18.24 -7.75 -8.77
CA ASP A 191 17.89 -6.90 -9.92
C ASP A 191 16.69 -6.00 -9.60
N ASP A 192 15.68 -6.51 -8.90
CA ASP A 192 14.54 -5.72 -8.44
C ASP A 192 14.96 -4.62 -7.48
N LEU A 193 15.82 -4.96 -6.51
CA LEU A 193 16.33 -4.01 -5.52
C LEU A 193 17.19 -2.94 -6.17
N ALA A 194 18.02 -3.30 -7.15
CA ALA A 194 18.82 -2.33 -7.92
C ALA A 194 17.92 -1.32 -8.68
N VAL A 195 16.81 -1.78 -9.27
CA VAL A 195 15.82 -0.91 -9.92
C VAL A 195 15.13 -0.02 -8.89
N PHE A 196 14.74 -0.57 -7.74
CA PHE A 196 14.10 0.18 -6.67
C PHE A 196 15.03 1.24 -6.08
N ASP A 197 16.28 0.92 -5.81
CA ASP A 197 17.29 1.85 -5.30
C ASP A 197 17.56 3.00 -6.28
N ALA A 198 17.68 2.70 -7.57
CA ALA A 198 17.83 3.72 -8.61
C ALA A 198 16.62 4.65 -8.67
N TRP A 199 15.41 4.10 -8.52
CA TRP A 199 14.18 4.88 -8.47
C TRP A 199 14.11 5.74 -7.19
N LEU A 200 14.42 5.19 -6.01
CA LEU A 200 14.47 5.93 -4.74
C LEU A 200 15.47 7.08 -4.81
N LYS A 201 16.67 6.83 -5.32
CA LYS A 201 17.70 7.86 -5.51
C LYS A 201 17.18 9.03 -6.36
N ASN A 202 16.45 8.73 -7.44
CA ASN A 202 15.85 9.75 -8.28
C ASN A 202 14.74 10.53 -7.55
N GLN A 203 13.85 9.82 -6.82
CA GLN A 203 12.77 10.47 -6.10
C GLN A 203 13.28 11.33 -4.94
N THR A 204 14.23 10.85 -4.15
CA THR A 204 14.80 11.62 -3.04
C THR A 204 15.52 12.87 -3.52
N ALA A 205 16.23 12.82 -4.65
CA ALA A 205 16.88 14.00 -5.24
C ALA A 205 15.88 15.11 -5.66
N ARG A 206 14.64 14.77 -5.97
CA ARG A 206 13.60 15.75 -6.37
C ARG A 206 12.93 16.45 -5.20
N VAL A 207 13.03 15.90 -4.00
CA VAL A 207 12.41 16.45 -2.78
C VAL A 207 13.44 16.93 -1.75
N ALA A 208 14.73 16.68 -2.00
CA ALA A 208 15.84 17.29 -1.29
C ALA A 208 15.93 18.75 -1.72
N GLY A 209 15.42 19.65 -0.92
CA GLY A 209 15.40 21.09 -1.20
C GLY A 209 15.62 21.91 0.05
#